data_7ac2bf93e9b6532756349b5690ee0736
#
_entry.id   7ac2bf93e9b6532756349b5690ee0736
#
_cell.length_a   1.000
_cell.length_b   1.000
_cell.length_c   1.000
_cell.angle_alpha   90.00
_cell.angle_beta   90.00
_cell.angle_gamma   90.00
#
_symmetry.space_group_name_H-M   'P 1'
#
loop_
_entity.id
_entity.type
_entity.pdbx_description
1 polymer ?
#
loop_
_entity_poly.entity_id
_entity_poly.type
_entity_poly.pdbx_seq_one_letter_code
_entity_poly.pdbx_strand_id
1 'polypeptide(L)'
;NLRTQKGLTTSRSLGINATYDWQRVKFRSNIQYVGTDRLEDSRTTIDNFLRQDKSITQSTGRNRLKNDNLIANAFLEWKMDSVTTLIFRPQYRTAANDRRNGSFQQGWGNDVLLNEKESSGTNHNSSYNVTMMMQLSRKLSRMGRNIALKVDYGSNASSTDRKNLSTTHYFKNNTEKVQNQKIEDEIDGYNYRVQLVYVEPLPWLHFLQFRYSYQYRANNSDHFVYNWD
;
A
#
# COMPACT_ATOMS: atom_id res chain seq x y z
N ASN A 1 -1.33 -16.24 -28.83
CA ASN A 1 -2.04 -15.77 -27.62
C ASN A 1 -2.97 -14.62 -28.00
N LEU A 2 -4.26 -14.78 -27.78
CA LEU A 2 -5.26 -13.73 -27.94
C LEU A 2 -5.88 -13.43 -26.58
N ARG A 3 -5.88 -12.16 -26.17
CA ARG A 3 -6.51 -11.69 -24.95
C ARG A 3 -7.45 -10.54 -25.27
N THR A 4 -8.70 -10.65 -24.84
CA THR A 4 -9.64 -9.53 -24.82
C THR A 4 -10.00 -9.18 -23.38
N GLN A 5 -10.09 -7.89 -23.10
CA GLN A 5 -10.38 -7.38 -21.78
C GLN A 5 -11.39 -6.24 -21.91
N LYS A 6 -12.47 -6.32 -21.14
CA LYS A 6 -13.46 -5.25 -21.01
C LYS A 6 -13.61 -4.91 -19.54
N GLY A 7 -13.73 -3.63 -19.21
CA GLY A 7 -13.85 -3.22 -17.83
C GLY A 7 -14.66 -1.94 -17.67
N LEU A 8 -15.33 -1.84 -16.53
CA LEU A 8 -16.02 -0.66 -16.06
C LEU A 8 -15.34 -0.19 -14.78
N THR A 9 -15.06 1.10 -14.67
CA THR A 9 -14.52 1.71 -13.47
C THR A 9 -15.39 2.86 -13.03
N THR A 10 -15.85 2.80 -11.80
CA THR A 10 -16.54 3.91 -11.14
C THR A 10 -15.60 4.47 -10.08
N SER A 11 -15.41 5.79 -10.07
CA SER A 11 -14.58 6.48 -9.08
C SER A 11 -15.38 7.56 -8.38
N ARG A 12 -15.13 7.72 -7.09
CA ARG A 12 -15.68 8.79 -6.26
C ARG A 12 -14.54 9.40 -5.45
N SER A 13 -14.56 10.71 -5.32
CA SER A 13 -13.56 11.40 -4.50
C SER A 13 -14.19 12.56 -3.74
N LEU A 14 -13.67 12.79 -2.54
CA LEU A 14 -14.01 13.92 -1.70
C LEU A 14 -12.72 14.47 -1.12
N GLY A 15 -12.55 15.79 -1.19
CA GLY A 15 -11.39 16.46 -0.64
C GLY A 15 -11.78 17.70 0.15
N ILE A 16 -11.13 17.89 1.29
CA ILE A 16 -11.29 19.08 2.15
C ILE A 16 -9.90 19.63 2.42
N ASN A 17 -9.75 20.94 2.18
CA ASN A 17 -8.52 21.66 2.47
C ASN A 17 -8.84 22.81 3.44
N ALA A 18 -8.01 22.96 4.46
CA ALA A 18 -8.07 24.11 5.36
C ALA A 18 -6.69 24.78 5.44
N THR A 19 -6.71 26.10 5.41
CA THR A 19 -5.51 26.92 5.57
C THR A 19 -5.81 28.05 6.53
N TYR A 20 -4.93 28.21 7.50
CA TYR A 20 -4.99 29.29 8.48
C TYR A 20 -3.60 29.89 8.63
N ASP A 21 -3.48 31.18 8.41
CA ASP A 21 -2.22 31.92 8.53
C ASP A 21 -2.43 33.14 9.43
N TRP A 22 -1.81 33.11 10.59
CA TRP A 22 -1.86 34.20 11.55
C TRP A 22 -0.47 34.45 12.12
N GLN A 23 -0.10 35.69 12.26
CA GLN A 23 1.19 36.21 12.73
C GLN A 23 2.28 35.20 13.15
N ARG A 24 1.97 34.27 14.04
CA ARG A 24 2.90 33.29 14.62
C ARG A 24 2.56 31.84 14.29
N VAL A 25 1.37 31.57 13.73
CA VAL A 25 0.89 30.22 13.48
C VAL A 25 0.48 30.10 12.01
N LYS A 26 1.07 29.11 11.32
CA LYS A 26 0.62 28.68 10.01
C LYS A 26 0.13 27.25 10.11
N PHE A 27 -1.12 27.06 9.76
CA PHE A 27 -1.73 25.74 9.73
C PHE A 27 -2.28 25.45 8.34
N ARG A 28 -2.01 24.27 7.84
CA ARG A 28 -2.56 23.75 6.59
C ARG A 28 -2.98 22.31 6.81
N SER A 29 -4.13 21.93 6.30
CA SER A 29 -4.56 20.53 6.31
C SER A 29 -5.23 20.16 4.99
N ASN A 30 -5.09 18.91 4.65
CA ASN A 30 -5.73 18.29 3.50
C ASN A 30 -6.24 16.91 3.95
N ILE A 31 -7.52 16.66 3.69
CA ILE A 31 -8.14 15.35 3.87
C ILE A 31 -8.73 14.96 2.51
N GLN A 32 -8.35 13.82 1.99
CA GLN A 32 -8.82 13.31 0.71
C GLN A 32 -9.25 11.85 0.84
N TYR A 33 -10.44 11.57 0.38
CA TYR A 33 -10.95 10.23 0.20
C TYR A 33 -11.09 9.92 -1.30
N VAL A 34 -10.68 8.74 -1.70
CA VAL A 34 -10.82 8.23 -3.07
C VAL A 34 -11.28 6.78 -3.00
N GLY A 35 -12.48 6.53 -3.54
CA GLY A 35 -13.05 5.19 -3.72
C GLY A 35 -13.12 4.82 -5.19
N THR A 36 -12.75 3.59 -5.53
CA THR A 36 -12.88 3.04 -6.88
C THR A 36 -13.52 1.67 -6.84
N ASP A 37 -14.43 1.39 -7.78
CA ASP A 37 -15.01 0.07 -8.01
C ASP A 37 -14.77 -0.28 -9.49
N ARG A 38 -13.95 -1.28 -9.71
CA ARG A 38 -13.56 -1.75 -11.04
C ARG A 38 -14.06 -3.17 -11.25
N LEU A 39 -14.86 -3.34 -12.29
CA LEU A 39 -15.27 -4.65 -12.80
C LEU A 39 -14.54 -4.91 -14.11
N GLU A 40 -13.96 -6.09 -14.23
CA GLU A 40 -13.17 -6.50 -15.39
C GLU A 40 -13.53 -7.92 -15.80
N ASP A 41 -13.96 -8.08 -17.06
CA ASP A 41 -14.14 -9.37 -17.69
C ASP A 41 -13.01 -9.60 -18.70
N SER A 42 -12.40 -10.77 -18.65
CA SER A 42 -11.29 -11.15 -19.52
C SER A 42 -11.56 -12.49 -20.20
N ARG A 43 -11.09 -12.61 -21.43
CA ARG A 43 -11.05 -13.88 -22.18
C ARG A 43 -9.67 -14.04 -22.77
N THR A 44 -9.05 -15.18 -22.53
CA THR A 44 -7.72 -15.50 -23.02
C THR A 44 -7.75 -16.85 -23.73
N THR A 45 -7.14 -16.90 -24.90
CA THR A 45 -6.87 -18.15 -25.62
C THR A 45 -5.36 -18.25 -25.84
N ILE A 46 -4.79 -19.35 -25.43
CA ILE A 46 -3.37 -19.67 -25.58
C ILE A 46 -3.26 -20.91 -26.43
N ASP A 47 -2.63 -20.77 -27.58
CA ASP A 47 -2.33 -21.88 -28.48
C ASP A 47 -0.84 -22.21 -28.33
N ASN A 48 -0.54 -23.45 -27.98
CA ASN A 48 0.82 -23.97 -27.89
C ASN A 48 1.01 -25.01 -28.99
N PHE A 49 1.99 -24.77 -29.83
CA PHE A 49 2.40 -25.67 -30.89
C PHE A 49 3.74 -26.32 -30.48
N LEU A 50 3.70 -27.48 -29.87
CA LEU A 50 4.86 -28.30 -29.54
C LEU A 50 4.96 -29.43 -30.54
N ARG A 51 5.92 -29.33 -31.44
CA ARG A 51 6.37 -30.27 -32.51
C ARG A 51 5.39 -31.34 -33.02
N GLN A 52 4.59 -31.99 -32.19
CA GLN A 52 3.62 -33.04 -32.56
C GLN A 52 2.26 -32.91 -31.87
N ASP A 53 2.20 -32.13 -30.79
CA ASP A 53 0.96 -31.98 -30.01
C ASP A 53 0.48 -30.51 -30.01
N LYS A 54 -0.75 -30.31 -30.45
CA LYS A 54 -1.44 -29.02 -30.35
C LYS A 54 -2.16 -28.97 -29.03
N SER A 55 -1.85 -28.00 -28.19
CA SER A 55 -2.64 -27.71 -26.98
C SER A 55 -3.24 -26.33 -27.01
N ILE A 56 -4.51 -26.23 -26.65
CA ILE A 56 -5.25 -24.98 -26.57
C ILE A 56 -5.74 -24.82 -25.14
N THR A 57 -5.48 -23.67 -24.57
CA THR A 57 -6.07 -23.29 -23.27
C THR A 57 -6.98 -22.09 -23.48
N GLN A 58 -8.24 -22.24 -23.13
CA GLN A 58 -9.20 -21.15 -23.13
C GLN A 58 -9.56 -20.81 -21.69
N SER A 59 -9.51 -19.54 -21.34
CA SER A 59 -9.92 -19.07 -20.02
C SER A 59 -10.81 -17.83 -20.11
N THR A 60 -11.83 -17.80 -19.28
CA THR A 60 -12.66 -16.63 -19.01
C THR A 60 -12.52 -16.25 -17.56
N GLY A 61 -12.48 -14.96 -17.27
CA GLY A 61 -12.34 -14.47 -15.91
C GLY A 61 -13.15 -13.23 -15.67
N ARG A 62 -13.70 -13.12 -14.47
CA ARG A 62 -14.33 -11.93 -13.93
C ARG A 62 -13.63 -11.51 -12.67
N ASN A 63 -13.22 -10.25 -12.61
CA ASN A 63 -12.54 -9.67 -11.48
C ASN A 63 -13.24 -8.38 -11.06
N ARG A 64 -13.56 -8.26 -9.78
CA ARG A 64 -14.06 -7.01 -9.20
C ARG A 64 -13.07 -6.55 -8.15
N LEU A 65 -12.63 -5.32 -8.25
CA LEU A 65 -11.71 -4.67 -7.34
C LEU A 65 -12.34 -3.40 -6.80
N LYS A 66 -12.53 -3.35 -5.49
CA LYS A 66 -12.91 -2.13 -4.78
C LYS A 66 -11.72 -1.64 -3.97
N ASN A 67 -11.41 -0.36 -4.11
CA ASN A 67 -10.36 0.31 -3.35
C ASN A 67 -10.96 1.54 -2.68
N ASP A 68 -10.74 1.67 -1.38
CA ASP A 68 -11.08 2.83 -0.60
C ASP A 68 -9.82 3.36 0.08
N ASN A 69 -9.48 4.62 -0.20
CA ASN A 69 -8.27 5.26 0.30
C ASN A 69 -8.63 6.57 0.99
N LEU A 70 -8.11 6.77 2.18
CA LEU A 70 -8.17 8.02 2.91
C LEU A 70 -6.75 8.50 3.20
N ILE A 71 -6.49 9.77 2.88
CA ILE A 71 -5.23 10.44 3.17
C ILE A 71 -5.57 11.72 3.93
N ALA A 72 -4.97 11.88 5.10
CA ALA A 72 -5.05 13.11 5.89
C ALA A 72 -3.64 13.60 6.18
N ASN A 73 -3.37 14.85 5.84
CA ASN A 73 -2.10 15.51 6.07
C ASN A 73 -2.36 16.82 6.82
N ALA A 74 -1.47 17.16 7.75
CA ALA A 74 -1.45 18.48 8.33
C ALA A 74 -0.02 19.04 8.39
N PHE A 75 0.04 20.33 8.40
CA PHE A 75 1.27 21.10 8.58
C PHE A 75 0.98 22.21 9.57
N LEU A 76 1.77 22.26 10.62
CA LEU A 76 1.77 23.33 11.62
C LEU A 76 3.18 23.91 11.68
N GLU A 77 3.29 25.21 11.48
CA GLU A 77 4.46 26.02 11.84
C GLU A 77 4.04 27.01 12.91
N TRP A 78 4.66 26.92 14.08
CA TRP A 78 4.40 27.81 15.18
C TRP A 78 5.67 28.52 15.61
N LYS A 79 5.75 29.82 15.40
CA LYS A 79 6.78 30.70 15.94
C LYS A 79 6.42 31.04 17.39
N MET A 80 6.93 30.22 18.33
CA MET A 80 6.62 30.34 19.76
C MET A 80 7.11 31.68 20.31
N ASP A 81 8.29 32.10 19.83
CA ASP A 81 8.87 33.41 20.07
C ASP A 81 9.72 33.84 18.87
N SER A 82 10.49 34.94 18.98
CA SER A 82 11.33 35.49 17.91
C SER A 82 12.49 34.57 17.48
N VAL A 83 12.84 33.59 18.28
CA VAL A 83 14.00 32.71 18.09
C VAL A 83 13.65 31.23 18.04
N THR A 84 12.44 30.85 18.50
CA THR A 84 12.01 29.44 18.59
C THR A 84 10.87 29.16 17.64
N THR A 85 11.05 28.13 16.82
CA THR A 85 10.04 27.67 15.85
C THR A 85 9.81 26.17 16.02
N LEU A 86 8.53 25.78 16.11
CA LEU A 86 8.07 24.41 16.06
C LEU A 86 7.44 24.13 14.69
N ILE A 87 7.85 23.07 14.05
CA ILE A 87 7.22 22.52 12.85
C ILE A 87 6.68 21.14 13.21
N PHE A 88 5.41 20.89 12.87
CA PHE A 88 4.78 19.58 13.06
C PHE A 88 4.04 19.17 11.79
N ARG A 89 4.32 17.95 11.30
CA ARG A 89 3.76 17.41 10.06
C ARG A 89 3.29 15.98 10.27
N PRO A 90 2.05 15.79 10.75
CA PRO A 90 1.43 14.46 10.77
C PRO A 90 0.87 14.11 9.40
N GLN A 91 0.94 12.84 9.07
CA GLN A 91 0.29 12.24 7.92
C GLN A 91 -0.35 10.93 8.35
N TYR A 92 -1.60 10.74 7.98
CA TYR A 92 -2.35 9.50 8.13
C TYR A 92 -2.80 9.02 6.76
N ARG A 93 -2.62 7.75 6.50
CA ARG A 93 -3.10 7.09 5.29
C ARG A 93 -3.71 5.76 5.68
N THR A 94 -4.90 5.48 5.15
CA THR A 94 -5.49 4.15 5.23
C THR A 94 -5.98 3.72 3.85
N ALA A 95 -5.88 2.43 3.58
CA ALA A 95 -6.35 1.81 2.36
C ALA A 95 -7.07 0.50 2.69
N ALA A 96 -8.22 0.28 2.06
CA ALA A 96 -8.92 -0.98 2.06
C ALA A 96 -9.12 -1.44 0.62
N ASN A 97 -8.77 -2.70 0.34
CA ASN A 97 -8.87 -3.29 -0.98
C ASN A 97 -9.63 -4.60 -0.88
N ASP A 98 -10.78 -4.66 -1.55
CA ASP A 98 -11.58 -5.88 -1.69
C ASP A 98 -11.50 -6.37 -3.13
N ARG A 99 -10.97 -7.56 -3.32
CA ARG A 99 -10.88 -8.20 -4.62
C ARG A 99 -11.69 -9.50 -4.60
N ARG A 100 -12.54 -9.68 -5.61
CA ARG A 100 -13.23 -10.94 -5.89
C ARG A 100 -12.93 -11.35 -7.32
N ASN A 101 -12.46 -12.54 -7.50
CA ASN A 101 -12.17 -13.10 -8.81
C ASN A 101 -12.83 -14.46 -8.98
N GLY A 102 -13.31 -14.69 -10.19
CA GLY A 102 -13.78 -16.00 -10.64
C GLY A 102 -13.19 -16.26 -12.02
N SER A 103 -12.77 -17.47 -12.30
CA SER A 103 -12.30 -17.88 -13.61
C SER A 103 -12.68 -19.30 -13.92
N PHE A 104 -12.95 -19.52 -15.21
CA PHE A 104 -13.19 -20.84 -15.79
C PHE A 104 -12.17 -21.07 -16.91
N GLN A 105 -11.51 -22.21 -16.90
CA GLN A 105 -10.47 -22.58 -17.84
C GLN A 105 -10.72 -23.97 -18.39
N GLN A 106 -10.55 -24.14 -19.70
CA GLN A 106 -10.58 -25.42 -20.40
C GLN A 106 -9.23 -25.65 -21.09
N GLY A 107 -8.69 -26.83 -20.91
CA GLY A 107 -7.49 -27.30 -21.58
C GLY A 107 -7.80 -28.41 -22.60
N TRP A 108 -7.41 -28.20 -23.84
CA TRP A 108 -7.63 -29.10 -24.98
C TRP A 108 -6.29 -29.59 -25.49
N GLY A 109 -6.24 -30.88 -25.89
CA GLY A 109 -5.09 -31.46 -26.57
C GLY A 109 -5.57 -32.27 -27.75
N ASN A 110 -5.05 -31.98 -28.96
CA ASN A 110 -5.45 -32.62 -30.23
C ASN A 110 -6.98 -32.66 -30.40
N ASP A 111 -7.64 -31.50 -30.13
CA ASP A 111 -9.08 -31.29 -30.21
C ASP A 111 -9.91 -32.12 -29.20
N VAL A 112 -9.30 -32.74 -28.20
CA VAL A 112 -9.96 -33.44 -27.10
C VAL A 112 -9.86 -32.61 -25.83
N LEU A 113 -10.95 -32.46 -25.08
CA LEU A 113 -11.00 -31.79 -23.80
C LEU A 113 -10.27 -32.63 -22.75
N LEU A 114 -9.17 -32.09 -22.18
CA LEU A 114 -8.33 -32.78 -21.21
C LEU A 114 -8.70 -32.47 -19.78
N ASN A 115 -8.97 -31.20 -19.50
CA ASN A 115 -9.33 -30.72 -18.17
C ASN A 115 -10.20 -29.47 -18.21
N GLU A 116 -10.94 -29.29 -17.12
CA GLU A 116 -11.66 -28.06 -16.80
C GLU A 116 -11.26 -27.62 -15.40
N LYS A 117 -11.04 -26.33 -15.25
CA LYS A 117 -10.71 -25.73 -13.96
C LYS A 117 -11.63 -24.56 -13.69
N GLU A 118 -12.34 -24.62 -12.58
CA GLU A 118 -13.06 -23.50 -12.00
C GLU A 118 -12.27 -22.96 -10.81
N SER A 119 -12.14 -21.64 -10.72
CA SER A 119 -11.44 -21.02 -9.61
C SER A 119 -12.21 -19.80 -9.16
N SER A 120 -12.34 -19.64 -7.86
CA SER A 120 -12.90 -18.45 -7.21
C SER A 120 -11.99 -18.01 -6.09
N GLY A 121 -11.90 -16.70 -5.88
CA GLY A 121 -11.08 -16.17 -4.82
C GLY A 121 -11.60 -14.85 -4.30
N THR A 122 -11.33 -14.61 -3.03
CA THR A 122 -11.54 -13.33 -2.37
C THR A 122 -10.24 -12.90 -1.71
N ASN A 123 -9.93 -11.62 -1.78
CA ASN A 123 -8.80 -11.03 -1.08
C ASN A 123 -9.28 -9.73 -0.47
N HIS A 124 -9.26 -9.68 0.85
CA HIS A 124 -9.50 -8.48 1.63
C HIS A 124 -8.18 -8.03 2.23
N ASN A 125 -7.76 -6.81 1.89
CA ASN A 125 -6.56 -6.20 2.46
C ASN A 125 -6.95 -4.86 3.07
N SER A 126 -6.56 -4.64 4.31
CA SER A 126 -6.67 -3.35 5.00
C SER A 126 -5.31 -2.94 5.53
N SER A 127 -4.99 -1.66 5.41
CA SER A 127 -3.72 -1.13 5.89
C SER A 127 -3.86 0.30 6.39
N TYR A 128 -3.05 0.66 7.37
CA TYR A 128 -2.84 2.04 7.74
C TYR A 128 -1.36 2.36 7.84
N ASN A 129 -1.06 3.63 7.63
CA ASN A 129 0.27 4.20 7.83
C ASN A 129 0.12 5.56 8.48
N VAL A 130 0.82 5.74 9.58
CA VAL A 130 0.95 7.01 10.31
C VAL A 130 2.40 7.45 10.23
N THR A 131 2.64 8.67 9.79
CA THR A 131 3.95 9.29 9.90
C THR A 131 3.82 10.66 10.55
N MET A 132 4.75 10.97 11.43
CA MET A 132 4.81 12.26 12.11
C MET A 132 6.24 12.78 12.08
N MET A 133 6.39 14.03 11.70
CA MET A 133 7.64 14.76 11.84
C MET A 133 7.42 15.96 12.73
N MET A 134 8.23 16.07 13.77
CA MET A 134 8.28 17.21 14.66
C MET A 134 9.69 17.79 14.66
N GLN A 135 9.81 19.08 14.48
CA GLN A 135 11.09 19.78 14.54
C GLN A 135 10.96 21.03 15.40
N LEU A 136 11.74 21.06 16.45
CA LEU A 136 11.90 22.24 17.30
C LEU A 136 13.26 22.86 16.99
N SER A 137 13.29 24.11 16.56
CA SER A 137 14.51 24.84 16.24
C SER A 137 14.60 26.13 17.04
N ARG A 138 15.78 26.44 17.55
CA ARG A 138 16.03 27.66 18.32
C ARG A 138 17.32 28.34 17.87
N LYS A 139 17.20 29.61 17.53
CA LYS A 139 18.37 30.49 17.29
C LYS A 139 18.97 30.89 18.65
N LEU A 140 20.27 30.66 18.82
CA LEU A 140 20.98 30.93 20.09
C LEU A 140 21.76 32.25 20.02
N SER A 141 22.09 32.72 18.80
CA SER A 141 22.75 34.02 18.62
C SER A 141 22.38 34.64 17.27
N ARG A 142 22.64 35.96 17.14
CA ARG A 142 22.43 36.73 15.90
C ARG A 142 23.40 36.29 14.78
N MET A 143 24.57 35.72 15.12
CA MET A 143 25.58 35.28 14.16
C MET A 143 25.24 33.95 13.47
N GLY A 144 24.07 33.34 13.71
CA GLY A 144 23.65 32.10 13.06
C GLY A 144 23.83 30.84 13.88
N ARG A 145 24.29 30.94 15.17
CA ARG A 145 24.29 29.82 16.09
C ARG A 145 22.87 29.30 16.29
N ASN A 146 22.64 28.01 16.04
CA ASN A 146 21.31 27.45 16.22
C ASN A 146 21.40 25.98 16.68
N ILE A 147 20.32 25.53 17.29
CA ILE A 147 20.09 24.14 17.67
C ILE A 147 18.73 23.72 17.15
N ALA A 148 18.64 22.50 16.63
CA ALA A 148 17.40 21.89 16.19
C ALA A 148 17.31 20.43 16.65
N LEU A 149 16.16 20.09 17.23
CA LEU A 149 15.77 18.72 17.55
C LEU A 149 14.68 18.31 16.56
N LYS A 150 14.93 17.24 15.82
CA LYS A 150 13.97 16.64 14.90
C LYS A 150 13.62 15.24 15.37
N VAL A 151 12.32 14.94 15.41
CA VAL A 151 11.79 13.62 15.72
C VAL A 151 10.90 13.20 14.54
N ASP A 152 11.25 12.10 13.91
CA ASP A 152 10.44 11.41 12.92
C ASP A 152 9.88 10.14 13.57
N TYR A 153 8.58 9.90 13.45
CA TYR A 153 7.90 8.70 13.90
C TYR A 153 7.08 8.11 12.77
N GLY A 154 7.09 6.81 12.62
CA GLY A 154 6.27 6.07 11.67
C GLY A 154 5.70 4.81 12.32
N SER A 155 4.43 4.51 12.03
CA SER A 155 3.77 3.26 12.37
C SER A 155 2.93 2.80 11.20
N ASN A 156 2.95 1.51 10.92
CA ASN A 156 2.15 0.90 9.90
C ASN A 156 1.61 -0.44 10.36
N ALA A 157 0.43 -0.79 9.89
CA ALA A 157 -0.07 -2.15 9.94
C ALA A 157 -0.82 -2.49 8.66
N SER A 158 -0.84 -3.77 8.34
CA SER A 158 -1.55 -4.34 7.21
C SER A 158 -2.06 -5.71 7.59
N SER A 159 -3.33 -5.98 7.29
CA SER A 159 -3.96 -7.29 7.44
C SER A 159 -4.52 -7.73 6.09
N THR A 160 -4.23 -8.96 5.71
CA THR A 160 -4.72 -9.57 4.46
C THR A 160 -5.41 -10.89 4.78
N ASP A 161 -6.67 -11.03 4.38
CA ASP A 161 -7.43 -12.29 4.37
C ASP A 161 -7.68 -12.69 2.91
N ARG A 162 -7.15 -13.84 2.52
CA ARG A 162 -7.24 -14.37 1.17
C ARG A 162 -7.84 -15.77 1.21
N LYS A 163 -8.90 -16.00 0.42
CA LYS A 163 -9.51 -17.31 0.23
C LYS A 163 -9.43 -17.68 -1.24
N ASN A 164 -8.99 -18.89 -1.51
CA ASN A 164 -8.89 -19.45 -2.85
C ASN A 164 -9.55 -20.82 -2.87
N LEU A 165 -10.50 -21.00 -3.75
CA LEU A 165 -11.10 -22.28 -4.07
C LEU A 165 -10.86 -22.58 -5.54
N SER A 166 -10.33 -23.74 -5.87
CA SER A 166 -10.26 -24.20 -7.24
C SER A 166 -10.55 -25.68 -7.34
N THR A 167 -11.35 -26.03 -8.33
CA THR A 167 -11.71 -27.39 -8.67
C THR A 167 -11.20 -27.67 -10.07
N THR A 168 -10.42 -28.72 -10.25
CA THR A 168 -9.92 -29.15 -11.54
C THR A 168 -10.41 -30.56 -11.81
N HIS A 169 -11.16 -30.73 -12.88
CA HIS A 169 -11.61 -32.03 -13.37
C HIS A 169 -10.73 -32.49 -14.54
N TYR A 170 -10.17 -33.71 -14.43
CA TYR A 170 -9.33 -34.33 -15.44
C TYR A 170 -10.11 -35.42 -16.12
N PHE A 171 -10.46 -35.26 -17.39
CA PHE A 171 -11.32 -36.20 -18.14
C PHE A 171 -10.62 -37.51 -18.48
N LYS A 172 -9.30 -37.50 -18.66
CA LYS A 172 -8.54 -38.70 -18.97
C LYS A 172 -8.64 -39.80 -17.90
N ASN A 173 -8.61 -39.40 -16.64
CA ASN A 173 -8.58 -40.32 -15.51
C ASN A 173 -9.89 -40.26 -14.70
N ASN A 174 -10.83 -39.44 -15.12
CA ASN A 174 -12.05 -39.12 -14.38
C ASN A 174 -11.78 -38.77 -12.92
N THR A 175 -10.76 -37.93 -12.68
CA THR A 175 -10.34 -37.51 -11.35
C THR A 175 -10.61 -36.04 -11.15
N GLU A 176 -10.93 -35.68 -9.90
CA GLU A 176 -11.15 -34.31 -9.49
C GLU A 176 -10.10 -33.90 -8.45
N LYS A 177 -9.55 -32.70 -8.60
CA LYS A 177 -8.63 -32.10 -7.64
C LYS A 177 -9.26 -30.83 -7.12
N VAL A 178 -9.57 -30.79 -5.84
CA VAL A 178 -10.05 -29.62 -5.12
C VAL A 178 -8.89 -29.01 -4.36
N GLN A 179 -8.77 -27.70 -4.39
CA GLN A 179 -7.86 -26.92 -3.56
C GLN A 179 -8.68 -25.82 -2.89
N ASN A 180 -8.77 -25.90 -1.57
CA ASN A 180 -9.46 -24.92 -0.74
C ASN A 180 -8.47 -24.37 0.28
N GLN A 181 -8.15 -23.08 0.19
CA GLN A 181 -7.07 -22.49 0.94
C GLN A 181 -7.46 -21.12 1.47
N LYS A 182 -7.14 -20.87 2.73
CA LYS A 182 -7.20 -19.56 3.36
C LYS A 182 -5.80 -19.14 3.80
N ILE A 183 -5.46 -17.89 3.51
CA ILE A 183 -4.17 -17.27 3.88
C ILE A 183 -4.49 -16.00 4.66
N GLU A 184 -3.92 -15.90 5.84
CA GLU A 184 -3.98 -14.72 6.68
C GLU A 184 -2.57 -14.17 6.88
N ASP A 185 -2.37 -12.91 6.52
CA ASP A 185 -1.13 -12.19 6.68
C ASP A 185 -1.37 -10.98 7.58
N GLU A 186 -0.61 -10.86 8.65
CA GLU A 186 -0.61 -9.70 9.52
C GLU A 186 0.80 -9.13 9.60
N ILE A 187 0.93 -7.84 9.31
CA ILE A 187 2.19 -7.13 9.35
C ILE A 187 1.96 -5.86 10.14
N ASP A 188 2.77 -5.64 11.17
CA ASP A 188 2.81 -4.38 11.89
C ASP A 188 4.23 -3.93 12.15
N GLY A 189 4.39 -2.64 12.36
CA GLY A 189 5.70 -2.10 12.62
C GLY A 189 5.68 -0.64 13.01
N TYR A 190 6.76 -0.24 13.67
CA TYR A 190 7.01 1.16 13.96
C TYR A 190 8.49 1.49 13.85
N ASN A 191 8.74 2.74 13.59
CA ASN A 191 10.10 3.28 13.56
C ASN A 191 10.11 4.70 14.12
N TYR A 192 11.19 5.06 14.74
CA TYR A 192 11.45 6.44 15.10
C TYR A 192 12.90 6.81 14.86
N ARG A 193 13.08 8.09 14.57
CA ARG A 193 14.40 8.72 14.44
C ARG A 193 14.41 10.01 15.23
N VAL A 194 15.39 10.14 16.07
CA VAL A 194 15.69 11.41 16.79
C VAL A 194 16.99 11.97 16.25
N GLN A 195 16.98 13.22 15.86
CA GLN A 195 18.14 13.90 15.31
C GLN A 195 18.35 15.24 15.99
N LEU A 196 19.56 15.44 16.50
CA LEU A 196 20.01 16.71 17.06
C LEU A 196 21.00 17.35 16.09
N VAL A 197 20.77 18.60 15.76
CA VAL A 197 21.65 19.40 14.90
C VAL A 197 22.06 20.66 15.65
N TYR A 198 23.34 20.91 15.72
CA TYR A 198 23.89 22.14 16.26
C TYR A 198 24.80 22.81 15.24
N VAL A 199 24.62 24.10 15.05
CA VAL A 199 25.42 24.91 14.12
C VAL A 199 26.14 26.01 14.92
N GLU A 200 27.48 26.00 14.81
CA GLU A 200 28.38 27.01 15.36
C GLU A 200 28.95 27.86 14.25
N PRO A 201 28.69 29.18 14.22
CA PRO A 201 29.35 30.09 13.32
C PRO A 201 30.81 30.31 13.74
N LEU A 202 31.71 30.17 12.78
CA LEU A 202 33.13 30.44 12.92
C LEU A 202 33.51 31.78 12.28
N PRO A 203 34.68 32.36 12.57
CA PRO A 203 35.18 33.52 11.88
C PRO A 203 35.22 33.33 10.36
N TRP A 204 35.10 34.44 9.58
CA TRP A 204 35.22 34.49 8.13
C TRP A 204 34.16 33.70 7.37
N LEU A 205 32.89 33.79 7.83
CA LEU A 205 31.72 33.20 7.19
C LEU A 205 31.75 31.66 7.10
N HIS A 206 32.52 30.99 7.94
CA HIS A 206 32.50 29.55 8.07
C HIS A 206 31.46 29.10 9.08
N PHE A 207 30.93 27.89 8.90
CA PHE A 207 29.99 27.26 9.83
C PHE A 207 30.46 25.83 10.12
N LEU A 208 30.43 25.46 11.38
CA LEU A 208 30.63 24.08 11.82
C LEU A 208 29.28 23.50 12.21
N GLN A 209 28.92 22.34 11.62
CA GLN A 209 27.68 21.66 11.92
C GLN A 209 27.96 20.31 12.55
N PHE A 210 27.44 20.10 13.75
CA PHE A 210 27.39 18.82 14.42
C PHE A 210 26.01 18.21 14.23
N ARG A 211 25.96 16.94 13.86
CA ARG A 211 24.74 16.17 13.71
C ARG A 211 24.88 14.85 14.42
N TYR A 212 23.97 14.57 15.34
CA TYR A 212 23.79 13.26 15.96
C TYR A 212 22.43 12.73 15.58
N SER A 213 22.32 11.44 15.23
CA SER A 213 21.04 10.80 14.93
C SER A 213 20.99 9.40 15.51
N TYR A 214 19.87 9.08 16.14
CA TYR A 214 19.52 7.75 16.60
C TYR A 214 18.27 7.29 15.89
N GLN A 215 18.27 6.05 15.42
CA GLN A 215 17.13 5.46 14.72
C GLN A 215 16.86 4.06 15.27
N TYR A 216 15.58 3.76 15.46
CA TYR A 216 15.10 2.44 15.82
C TYR A 216 13.97 2.02 14.88
N ARG A 217 13.90 0.73 14.58
CA ARG A 217 12.85 0.12 13.77
C ARG A 217 12.53 -1.27 14.30
N ALA A 218 11.23 -1.55 14.45
CA ALA A 218 10.69 -2.87 14.76
C ALA A 218 9.61 -3.22 13.75
N ASN A 219 9.62 -4.44 13.25
CA ASN A 219 8.58 -4.98 12.39
C ASN A 219 8.25 -6.38 12.90
N ASN A 220 6.95 -6.72 12.85
CA ASN A 220 6.42 -8.04 13.09
C ASN A 220 5.67 -8.50 11.84
N SER A 221 5.68 -9.79 11.56
CA SER A 221 4.98 -10.37 10.42
C SER A 221 4.57 -11.80 10.75
N ASP A 222 3.26 -12.03 10.75
CA ASP A 222 2.65 -13.33 10.97
C ASP A 222 1.99 -13.80 9.68
N HIS A 223 2.20 -15.07 9.34
CA HIS A 223 1.69 -15.68 8.12
C HIS A 223 1.07 -17.03 8.46
N PHE A 224 -0.23 -17.19 8.19
CA PHE A 224 -0.97 -18.42 8.43
C PHE A 224 -1.58 -18.94 7.14
N VAL A 225 -1.43 -20.23 6.90
CA VAL A 225 -2.03 -20.91 5.74
C VAL A 225 -2.85 -22.08 6.25
N TYR A 226 -4.15 -22.06 5.91
CA TYR A 226 -5.09 -23.11 6.21
C TYR A 226 -5.51 -23.79 4.91
N ASN A 227 -5.41 -25.11 4.88
CA ASN A 227 -5.88 -25.93 3.78
C ASN A 227 -7.04 -26.79 4.30
N TRP A 228 -8.12 -26.86 3.53
CA TRP A 228 -9.24 -27.76 3.77
C TRP A 228 -9.30 -28.77 2.63
N ASP A 229 -9.28 -30.02 3.00
CA ASP A 229 -9.45 -31.16 2.09
C ASP A 229 -10.93 -31.38 1.75
#